data_62da6d8fb2e4d3df171c2040838df4b3
#
_entry.id   62da6d8fb2e4d3df171c2040838df4b3
#
_cell.length_a   1.000
_cell.length_b   1.000
_cell.length_c   1.000
_cell.angle_alpha   90.00
_cell.angle_beta   90.00
_cell.angle_gamma   90.00
#
_symmetry.space_group_name_H-M   'P 1'
#
loop_
_entity.id
_entity.type
_entity.pdbx_description
1 polymer ?
#
loop_
_entity_poly.entity_id
_entity_poly.type
_entity_poly.pdbx_seq_one_letter_code
_entity_poly.pdbx_strand_id
1 'polypeptide(L)'
;MQKVIVFEHGVETLAFFSKELSKCFKEKGISVFVYDLETKEVKKQIRNLRKFWKPGETFVVTFNFNGLRGEDCFYDKDGVLLWKYAKVPCVNIVVDHPFYYYGLLQKVEEELGMELYYQISIDRDHEKFMKRFYPQLKHSFFLPLAGTRY
;
A
#
# COMPACT_ATOMS: atom_id res chain seq x y z
N MET A 1 18.30 5.21 6.31
CA MET A 1 17.41 4.40 7.19
C MET A 1 16.07 4.25 6.49
N GLN A 2 15.62 3.01 6.28
CA GLN A 2 14.36 2.76 5.57
C GLN A 2 13.16 3.23 6.38
N LYS A 3 12.14 3.70 5.67
CA LYS A 3 10.88 4.23 6.21
C LYS A 3 9.71 3.57 5.52
N VAL A 4 8.68 3.23 6.27
CA VAL A 4 7.46 2.63 5.73
C VAL A 4 6.24 3.42 6.17
N ILE A 5 5.30 3.58 5.24
CA ILE A 5 3.97 4.11 5.49
C ILE A 5 3.01 2.94 5.44
N VAL A 6 2.19 2.78 6.46
CA VAL A 6 1.12 1.79 6.55
C VAL A 6 -0.20 2.48 6.86
N PHE A 7 -1.32 1.81 6.55
CA PHE A 7 -2.65 2.38 6.76
C PHE A 7 -3.38 1.61 7.85
N GLU A 8 -4.06 2.34 8.73
CA GLU A 8 -4.98 1.80 9.73
C GLU A 8 -6.42 2.21 9.41
N HIS A 9 -7.38 1.49 9.99
CA HIS A 9 -8.82 1.60 9.85
C HIS A 9 -9.39 1.08 8.52
N GLY A 10 -10.70 1.12 8.39
CA GLY A 10 -11.47 0.47 7.35
C GLY A 10 -11.92 -0.92 7.80
N VAL A 11 -11.43 -1.97 7.16
CA VAL A 11 -11.75 -3.36 7.53
C VAL A 11 -10.93 -3.80 8.73
N GLU A 12 -11.56 -4.24 9.82
CA GLU A 12 -10.92 -4.59 11.09
C GLU A 12 -9.77 -5.60 10.94
N THR A 13 -9.99 -6.64 10.12
CA THR A 13 -8.96 -7.66 9.85
C THR A 13 -7.72 -7.06 9.18
N LEU A 14 -7.92 -6.13 8.24
CA LEU A 14 -6.79 -5.48 7.55
C LEU A 14 -6.06 -4.50 8.46
N ALA A 15 -6.79 -3.81 9.34
CA ALA A 15 -6.21 -2.95 10.38
C ALA A 15 -5.35 -3.77 11.35
N PHE A 16 -5.79 -4.95 11.75
CA PHE A 16 -5.01 -5.88 12.55
C PHE A 16 -3.70 -6.28 11.84
N PHE A 17 -3.76 -6.70 10.57
CA PHE A 17 -2.56 -7.04 9.81
C PHE A 17 -1.59 -5.85 9.67
N SER A 18 -2.11 -4.67 9.41
CA SER A 18 -1.29 -3.44 9.34
C SER A 18 -0.57 -3.16 10.65
N LYS A 19 -1.26 -3.35 11.78
CA LYS A 19 -0.70 -3.15 13.13
C LYS A 19 0.40 -4.16 13.44
N GLU A 20 0.19 -5.44 13.15
CA GLU A 20 1.19 -6.49 13.39
C GLU A 20 2.41 -6.28 12.48
N LEU A 21 2.20 -5.96 11.22
CA LEU A 21 3.28 -5.66 10.28
C LEU A 21 4.08 -4.43 10.72
N SER A 22 3.41 -3.41 11.26
CA SER A 22 4.06 -2.21 11.81
C SER A 22 4.98 -2.54 12.98
N LYS A 23 4.60 -3.48 13.86
CA LYS A 23 5.46 -3.96 14.95
C LYS A 23 6.71 -4.63 14.38
N CYS A 24 6.53 -5.55 13.42
CA CYS A 24 7.65 -6.25 12.80
C CYS A 24 8.63 -5.28 12.12
N PHE A 25 8.16 -4.25 11.44
CA PHE A 25 9.03 -3.22 10.84
C PHE A 25 9.82 -2.47 11.91
N LYS A 26 9.19 -2.06 13.00
CA LYS A 26 9.86 -1.37 14.10
C LYS A 26 10.94 -2.25 14.75
N GLU A 27 10.66 -3.53 14.97
CA GLU A 27 11.63 -4.51 15.50
C GLU A 27 12.84 -4.69 14.56
N LYS A 28 12.66 -4.49 13.27
CA LYS A 28 13.73 -4.50 12.26
C LYS A 28 14.46 -3.16 12.11
N GLY A 29 14.16 -2.18 12.96
CA GLY A 29 14.77 -0.85 12.89
C GLY A 29 14.26 0.03 11.75
N ILE A 30 13.13 -0.32 11.13
CA ILE A 30 12.48 0.48 10.08
C ILE A 30 11.57 1.50 10.75
N SER A 31 11.68 2.77 10.37
CA SER A 31 10.77 3.81 10.85
C SER A 31 9.38 3.64 10.22
N VAL A 32 8.34 3.65 11.04
CA VAL A 32 6.96 3.44 10.60
C VAL A 32 6.13 4.70 10.79
N PHE A 33 5.45 5.14 9.74
CA PHE A 33 4.36 6.10 9.80
C PHE A 33 3.04 5.36 9.61
N VAL A 34 2.17 5.44 10.60
CA VAL A 34 0.82 4.88 10.51
C VAL A 34 -0.13 6.00 10.09
N TYR A 35 -0.78 5.81 8.94
CA TYR A 35 -1.81 6.73 8.45
C TYR A 35 -3.20 6.21 8.83
N ASP A 36 -3.93 6.99 9.62
CA ASP A 36 -5.30 6.71 9.99
C ASP A 36 -6.26 7.22 8.89
N LEU A 37 -6.90 6.29 8.17
CA LEU A 37 -7.83 6.61 7.07
C LEU A 37 -9.14 7.26 7.54
N GLU A 38 -9.48 7.14 8.83
CA GLU A 38 -10.72 7.68 9.41
C GLU A 38 -10.50 8.96 10.22
N THR A 39 -9.27 9.49 10.21
CA THR A 39 -8.95 10.67 10.99
C THR A 39 -9.75 11.90 10.57
N LYS A 40 -10.23 12.66 11.53
CA LYS A 40 -10.79 13.99 11.31
C LYS A 40 -9.73 15.07 11.09
N GLU A 41 -8.48 14.80 11.44
CA GLU A 41 -7.34 15.73 11.34
C GLU A 41 -6.52 15.53 10.05
N VAL A 42 -7.18 15.30 8.91
CA VAL A 42 -6.55 14.96 7.62
C VAL A 42 -5.39 15.91 7.28
N LYS A 43 -5.60 17.23 7.36
CA LYS A 43 -4.56 18.23 7.01
C LYS A 43 -3.31 18.11 7.89
N LYS A 44 -3.48 17.85 9.18
CA LYS A 44 -2.37 17.65 10.12
C LYS A 44 -1.62 16.36 9.80
N GLN A 45 -2.34 15.29 9.54
CA GLN A 45 -1.77 14.00 9.23
C GLN A 45 -0.98 14.01 7.92
N ILE A 46 -1.51 14.62 6.86
CA ILE A 46 -0.80 14.82 5.58
C ILE A 46 0.48 15.66 5.78
N ARG A 47 0.42 16.72 6.61
CA ARG A 47 1.62 17.53 6.92
C ARG A 47 2.68 16.68 7.63
N ASN A 48 2.29 15.84 8.57
CA ASN A 48 3.20 14.95 9.28
C ASN A 48 3.79 13.87 8.36
N LEU A 49 2.96 13.32 7.48
CA LEU A 49 3.38 12.37 6.44
C LEU A 49 4.47 12.98 5.53
N ARG A 50 4.26 14.22 5.06
CA ARG A 50 5.25 14.94 4.23
C ARG A 50 6.57 15.21 4.96
N LYS A 51 6.55 15.40 6.29
CA LYS A 51 7.76 15.54 7.11
C LYS A 51 8.47 14.20 7.32
N PHE A 52 7.70 13.13 7.39
CA PHE A 52 8.23 11.78 7.59
C PHE A 52 8.88 11.24 6.32
N TRP A 53 8.25 11.45 5.18
CA TRP A 53 8.70 10.95 3.89
C TRP A 53 10.10 11.45 3.50
N LYS A 54 10.89 10.57 2.88
CA LYS A 54 12.18 10.90 2.28
C LYS A 54 12.33 10.19 0.93
N PRO A 55 12.76 10.90 -0.13
CA PRO A 55 13.00 10.29 -1.42
C PRO A 55 13.99 9.12 -1.35
N GLY A 56 13.66 8.01 -2.01
CA GLY A 56 14.52 6.82 -2.09
C GLY A 56 14.65 6.01 -0.80
N GLU A 57 14.14 6.51 0.35
CA GLU A 57 14.17 5.80 1.62
C GLU A 57 12.78 5.31 2.07
N THR A 58 11.71 5.83 1.46
CA THR A 58 10.33 5.58 1.90
C THR A 58 9.59 4.70 0.90
N PHE A 59 8.80 3.76 1.42
CA PHE A 59 7.85 2.95 0.65
C PHE A 59 6.52 2.84 1.41
N VAL A 60 5.46 2.55 0.66
CA VAL A 60 4.12 2.26 1.19
C VAL A 60 3.96 0.74 1.27
N VAL A 61 3.36 0.25 2.35
CA VAL A 61 2.83 -1.11 2.43
C VAL A 61 1.37 -1.03 2.82
N THR A 62 0.52 -1.65 2.01
CA THR A 62 -0.92 -1.60 2.21
C THR A 62 -1.57 -2.96 1.97
N PHE A 63 -2.80 -3.09 2.43
CA PHE A 63 -3.68 -4.23 2.18
C PHE A 63 -4.87 -3.80 1.32
N ASN A 64 -5.21 -4.61 0.32
CA ASN A 64 -6.39 -4.43 -0.51
C ASN A 64 -6.56 -2.97 -1.00
N PHE A 65 -5.48 -2.35 -1.46
CA PHE A 65 -5.45 -1.00 -2.04
C PHE A 65 -5.78 0.17 -1.10
N ASN A 66 -5.77 0.03 0.22
CA ASN A 66 -5.92 1.16 1.12
C ASN A 66 -4.85 2.24 0.82
N GLY A 67 -5.28 3.51 0.69
CA GLY A 67 -4.40 4.60 0.24
C GLY A 67 -4.10 4.64 -1.27
N LEU A 68 -4.73 3.74 -2.05
CA LEU A 68 -4.63 3.64 -3.52
C LEU A 68 -6.02 3.58 -4.18
N ARG A 69 -7.11 3.75 -3.41
CA ARG A 69 -8.50 3.65 -3.90
C ARG A 69 -9.03 4.94 -4.49
N GLY A 70 -8.28 6.04 -4.39
CA GLY A 70 -8.72 7.36 -4.81
C GLY A 70 -9.15 8.24 -3.63
N GLU A 71 -8.54 8.03 -2.46
CA GLU A 71 -8.75 8.88 -1.30
C GLU A 71 -8.25 10.30 -1.61
N ASP A 72 -9.16 11.28 -1.64
CA ASP A 72 -8.91 12.68 -2.06
C ASP A 72 -7.72 13.32 -1.35
N CYS A 73 -7.45 12.92 -0.11
CA CYS A 73 -6.36 13.48 0.68
C CYS A 73 -4.95 13.16 0.12
N PHE A 74 -4.84 12.18 -0.78
CA PHE A 74 -3.58 11.81 -1.43
C PHE A 74 -3.42 12.38 -2.84
N TYR A 75 -4.32 13.27 -3.26
CA TYR A 75 -4.18 13.97 -4.53
C TYR A 75 -3.81 15.44 -4.29
N ASP A 76 -3.06 16.00 -5.22
CA ASP A 76 -2.82 17.43 -5.26
C ASP A 76 -3.97 18.16 -5.99
N LYS A 77 -3.83 19.48 -6.11
CA LYS A 77 -4.83 20.31 -6.81
C LYS A 77 -4.97 20.01 -8.30
N ASP A 78 -3.97 19.38 -8.90
CA ASP A 78 -3.92 19.02 -10.32
C ASP A 78 -4.35 17.55 -10.53
N GLY A 79 -4.81 16.86 -9.46
CA GLY A 79 -5.25 15.47 -9.50
C GLY A 79 -4.11 14.44 -9.58
N VAL A 80 -2.89 14.83 -9.22
CA VAL A 80 -1.75 13.91 -9.24
C VAL A 80 -1.64 13.20 -7.89
N LEU A 81 -1.57 11.89 -7.95
CA LEU A 81 -1.41 11.04 -6.75
C LEU A 81 -0.07 11.32 -6.06
N LEU A 82 -0.10 11.54 -4.75
CA LEU A 82 1.07 11.85 -3.93
C LEU A 82 2.19 10.83 -4.11
N TRP A 83 1.86 9.55 -4.17
CA TRP A 83 2.84 8.48 -4.32
C TRP A 83 3.56 8.53 -5.67
N LYS A 84 2.86 8.89 -6.74
CA LYS A 84 3.47 9.12 -8.07
C LYS A 84 4.38 10.34 -8.06
N TYR A 85 3.87 11.46 -7.56
CA TYR A 85 4.65 12.71 -7.45
C TYR A 85 5.94 12.50 -6.65
N ALA A 86 5.83 11.82 -5.51
CA ALA A 86 6.94 11.56 -4.60
C ALA A 86 7.82 10.37 -5.01
N LYS A 87 7.47 9.65 -6.09
CA LYS A 87 8.12 8.40 -6.56
C LYS A 87 8.27 7.36 -5.46
N VAL A 88 7.21 7.18 -4.68
CA VAL A 88 7.18 6.22 -3.57
C VAL A 88 6.69 4.86 -4.07
N PRO A 89 7.50 3.80 -3.97
CA PRO A 89 7.05 2.44 -4.26
C PRO A 89 5.89 2.03 -3.35
N CYS A 90 4.85 1.44 -3.92
CA CYS A 90 3.67 0.98 -3.20
C CYS A 90 3.56 -0.54 -3.28
N VAL A 91 3.72 -1.21 -2.15
CA VAL A 91 3.56 -2.65 -1.99
C VAL A 91 2.15 -2.92 -1.50
N ASN A 92 1.33 -3.55 -2.31
CA ASN A 92 -0.05 -3.90 -1.99
C ASN A 92 -0.18 -5.41 -1.74
N ILE A 93 -0.60 -5.79 -0.55
CA ILE A 93 -0.87 -7.17 -0.17
C ILE A 93 -2.36 -7.42 -0.41
N VAL A 94 -2.67 -8.21 -1.43
CA VAL A 94 -4.05 -8.53 -1.82
C VAL A 94 -4.44 -9.84 -1.14
N VAL A 95 -5.35 -9.75 -0.17
CA VAL A 95 -5.83 -10.88 0.62
C VAL A 95 -7.06 -11.56 0.02
N ASP A 96 -7.86 -10.81 -0.74
CA ASP A 96 -9.02 -11.34 -1.46
C ASP A 96 -8.65 -11.73 -2.90
N HIS A 97 -9.58 -12.39 -3.60
CA HIS A 97 -9.35 -12.76 -4.98
C HIS A 97 -9.16 -11.51 -5.87
N PRO A 98 -8.08 -11.43 -6.68
CA PRO A 98 -7.76 -10.24 -7.47
C PRO A 98 -8.85 -9.76 -8.43
N PHE A 99 -9.73 -10.66 -8.85
CA PHE A 99 -10.87 -10.35 -9.72
C PHE A 99 -11.74 -9.21 -9.15
N TYR A 100 -11.89 -9.13 -7.82
CA TYR A 100 -12.69 -8.07 -7.19
C TYR A 100 -12.08 -6.67 -7.34
N TYR A 101 -10.81 -6.57 -7.72
CA TYR A 101 -10.05 -5.33 -7.76
C TYR A 101 -9.71 -4.86 -9.18
N TYR A 102 -10.39 -5.38 -10.20
CA TYR A 102 -10.14 -5.02 -11.60
C TYR A 102 -10.08 -3.49 -11.82
N GLY A 103 -11.10 -2.76 -11.40
CA GLY A 103 -11.15 -1.30 -11.57
C GLY A 103 -10.08 -0.56 -10.77
N LEU A 104 -9.67 -1.07 -9.60
CA LEU A 104 -8.59 -0.48 -8.81
C LEU A 104 -7.22 -0.75 -9.42
N LEU A 105 -7.01 -1.91 -10.03
CA LEU A 105 -5.78 -2.20 -10.76
C LEU A 105 -5.60 -1.29 -11.97
N GLN A 106 -6.68 -1.06 -12.74
CA GLN A 106 -6.66 -0.11 -13.84
C GLN A 106 -6.35 1.31 -13.35
N LYS A 107 -7.00 1.76 -12.28
CA LYS A 107 -6.74 3.05 -11.67
C LYS A 107 -5.28 3.20 -11.21
N VAL A 108 -4.71 2.17 -10.59
CA VAL A 108 -3.31 2.16 -10.18
C VAL A 108 -2.36 2.24 -11.38
N GLU A 109 -2.68 1.56 -12.47
CA GLU A 109 -1.90 1.64 -13.72
C GLU A 109 -1.88 3.07 -14.27
N GLU A 110 -3.03 3.73 -14.32
CA GLU A 110 -3.17 5.10 -14.85
C GLU A 110 -2.53 6.16 -13.93
N GLU A 111 -2.77 6.07 -12.63
CA GLU A 111 -2.46 7.13 -11.66
C GLU A 111 -1.10 6.97 -10.99
N LEU A 112 -0.67 5.76 -10.68
CA LEU A 112 0.63 5.47 -10.03
C LEU A 112 1.68 5.03 -11.06
N GLY A 113 1.28 4.11 -11.93
CA GLY A 113 2.14 3.43 -12.89
C GLY A 113 2.75 2.13 -12.34
N MET A 114 2.91 1.14 -13.24
CA MET A 114 3.35 -0.21 -12.88
C MET A 114 4.81 -0.30 -12.41
N GLU A 115 5.61 0.73 -12.62
CA GLU A 115 7.00 0.80 -12.12
C GLU A 115 7.06 0.98 -10.59
N LEU A 116 6.07 1.67 -10.03
CA LEU A 116 6.00 1.95 -8.59
C LEU A 116 5.05 1.01 -7.85
N TYR A 117 4.32 0.17 -8.56
CA TYR A 117 3.36 -0.75 -7.97
C TYR A 117 3.91 -2.16 -7.85
N TYR A 118 3.82 -2.72 -6.66
CA TYR A 118 4.23 -4.08 -6.30
C TYR A 118 3.04 -4.80 -5.70
N GLN A 119 2.64 -5.92 -6.28
CA GLN A 119 1.56 -6.74 -5.73
C GLN A 119 2.10 -8.01 -5.08
N ILE A 120 1.63 -8.25 -3.87
CA ILE A 120 1.81 -9.51 -3.16
C ILE A 120 0.47 -10.22 -3.12
N SER A 121 0.41 -11.43 -3.65
CA SER A 121 -0.73 -12.33 -3.55
C SER A 121 -0.46 -13.36 -2.46
N ILE A 122 -1.45 -13.61 -1.59
CA ILE A 122 -1.34 -14.56 -0.48
C ILE A 122 -1.61 -16.01 -0.89
N ASP A 123 -2.12 -16.20 -2.11
CA ASP A 123 -2.41 -17.47 -2.72
C ASP A 123 -1.70 -17.62 -4.07
N ARG A 124 -1.18 -18.82 -4.36
CA ARG A 124 -0.45 -19.10 -5.60
C ARG A 124 -1.35 -19.03 -6.84
N ASP A 125 -2.62 -19.37 -6.71
CA ASP A 125 -3.55 -19.28 -7.83
C ASP A 125 -3.95 -17.84 -8.11
N HIS A 126 -3.98 -16.97 -7.10
CA HIS A 126 -4.09 -15.51 -7.29
C HIS A 126 -2.88 -14.94 -8.04
N GLU A 127 -1.67 -15.37 -7.71
CA GLU A 127 -0.47 -14.95 -8.45
C GLU A 127 -0.51 -15.42 -9.91
N LYS A 128 -0.90 -16.68 -10.17
CA LYS A 128 -1.06 -17.21 -11.53
C LYS A 128 -2.14 -16.44 -12.30
N PHE A 129 -3.27 -16.13 -11.64
CA PHE A 129 -4.33 -15.31 -12.22
C PHE A 129 -3.79 -13.95 -12.65
N MET A 130 -3.03 -13.28 -11.79
CA MET A 130 -2.42 -11.98 -12.10
C MET A 130 -1.48 -12.07 -13.29
N LYS A 131 -0.57 -13.03 -13.31
CA LYS A 131 0.35 -13.24 -14.43
C LYS A 131 -0.35 -13.50 -15.75
N ARG A 132 -1.49 -14.18 -15.73
CA ARG A 132 -2.27 -14.51 -16.93
C ARG A 132 -3.07 -13.32 -17.46
N PHE A 133 -3.74 -12.58 -16.58
CA PHE A 133 -4.73 -11.57 -16.97
C PHE A 133 -4.22 -10.13 -16.88
N TYR A 134 -3.08 -9.92 -16.20
CA TYR A 134 -2.45 -8.60 -16.03
C TYR A 134 -0.95 -8.67 -16.34
N PRO A 135 -0.59 -9.00 -17.62
CA PRO A 135 0.82 -9.16 -18.01
C PRO A 135 1.64 -7.87 -17.90
N GLN A 136 0.98 -6.70 -17.88
CA GLN A 136 1.60 -5.39 -17.65
C GLN A 136 2.09 -5.19 -16.20
N LEU A 137 1.61 -6.01 -15.26
CA LEU A 137 2.04 -5.95 -13.85
C LEU A 137 3.46 -6.48 -13.71
N LYS A 138 4.43 -5.57 -13.59
CA LYS A 138 5.87 -5.89 -13.58
C LYS A 138 6.32 -6.59 -12.31
N HIS A 139 5.71 -6.26 -11.18
CA HIS A 139 6.13 -6.70 -9.85
C HIS A 139 4.98 -7.47 -9.18
N SER A 140 4.88 -8.77 -9.46
CA SER A 140 3.88 -9.67 -8.85
C SER A 140 4.59 -10.82 -8.14
N PHE A 141 4.27 -11.00 -6.86
CA PHE A 141 4.90 -11.97 -5.98
C PHE A 141 3.87 -12.79 -5.22
N PHE A 142 4.23 -14.02 -4.90
CA PHE A 142 3.51 -14.83 -3.94
C PHE A 142 4.19 -14.77 -2.58
N LEU A 143 3.42 -14.49 -1.54
CA LEU A 143 3.84 -14.60 -0.15
C LEU A 143 2.68 -15.16 0.68
N PRO A 144 2.78 -16.36 1.24
CA PRO A 144 1.73 -16.89 2.10
C PRO A 144 1.57 -16.03 3.35
N LEU A 145 0.34 -15.91 3.85
CA LEU A 145 0.10 -15.26 5.14
C LEU A 145 0.88 -15.99 6.23
N ALA A 146 1.70 -15.25 6.95
CA ALA A 146 2.38 -15.73 8.14
C ALA A 146 1.46 -15.61 9.36
N GLY A 147 1.52 -16.59 10.26
CA GLY A 147 0.84 -16.50 11.55
C GLY A 147 1.53 -15.50 12.49
N THR A 148 0.78 -14.97 13.45
CA THR A 148 1.33 -14.21 14.57
C THR A 148 2.07 -15.16 15.53
N ARG A 149 3.20 -14.70 16.07
CA ARG A 149 3.81 -15.38 17.23
C ARG A 149 3.00 -15.01 18.48
N TYR A 150 2.49 -16.01 19.17
CA TYR A 150 1.89 -15.87 20.50
C TYR A 150 2.99 -15.91 21.56
#